data_6c216dee0e10fc1dee56f0d330f5ce2f
#
_entry.id   6c216dee0e10fc1dee56f0d330f5ce2f
#
_cell.length_a   1.000
_cell.length_b   1.000
_cell.length_c   1.000
_cell.angle_alpha   90.00
_cell.angle_beta   90.00
_cell.angle_gamma   90.00
#
_symmetry.space_group_name_H-M   'P 1'
#
loop_
_entity.id
_entity.type
_entity.pdbx_description
1 polymer ?
#
loop_
_entity_poly.entity_id
_entity_poly.type
_entity_poly.pdbx_seq_one_letter_code
_entity_poly.pdbx_strand_id
1 'polypeptide(L)'
;MRGGGSALKQGFNLPTWIGSLAIVILLFIVLLLNFNRLIDFLGIVTPFLVIAVFIIAGYNIINPTIPFNEVSQHIHPSKTQSPHAWGWDAILYGGIIIGNSFSFLTIIGGDSENHKIARRGAFYGGLVFSILLLIMIAGLLANIKNANSVDIPTLLLANDIHPWLGILMSAVMVGVIFNSCVGMIYPFLTRFSEFRTPRYVILLIVSLALAFALSFVGFADLINFVFPIVGYIGLFIIVALLVRWIYNKNTSKKLM
;
A
#
# COMPACT_ATOMS: atom_id res chain seq x y z
N MET A 1 -1.10 -7.41 -7.70
CA MET A 1 -1.73 -7.66 -9.02
C MET A 1 -3.16 -8.19 -8.90
N ARG A 2 -3.44 -9.25 -8.09
CA ARG A 2 -4.81 -9.77 -7.93
C ARG A 2 -5.80 -8.72 -7.40
N GLY A 3 -5.41 -7.89 -6.43
CA GLY A 3 -6.26 -6.80 -5.93
C GLY A 3 -6.69 -5.82 -7.03
N GLY A 4 -5.81 -5.52 -7.99
CA GLY A 4 -6.16 -4.71 -9.16
C GLY A 4 -7.10 -5.42 -10.12
N GLY A 5 -6.92 -6.73 -10.31
CA GLY A 5 -7.87 -7.56 -11.05
C GLY A 5 -9.25 -7.60 -10.38
N SER A 6 -9.29 -7.69 -9.04
CA SER A 6 -10.55 -7.65 -8.28
C SER A 6 -11.22 -6.27 -8.33
N ALA A 7 -10.45 -5.18 -8.29
CA ALA A 7 -10.98 -3.81 -8.46
C ALA A 7 -11.61 -3.61 -9.85
N LEU A 8 -10.96 -4.10 -10.91
CA LEU A 8 -11.48 -4.05 -12.27
C LEU A 8 -12.70 -4.96 -12.47
N LYS A 9 -12.74 -6.12 -11.83
CA LYS A 9 -13.93 -6.97 -11.83
C LYS A 9 -15.11 -6.28 -11.16
N GLN A 10 -14.90 -5.67 -10.01
CA GLN A 10 -15.95 -5.04 -9.22
C GLN A 10 -16.42 -3.72 -9.82
N GLY A 11 -15.53 -2.94 -10.47
CA GLY A 11 -15.88 -1.66 -11.09
C GLY A 11 -16.34 -1.75 -12.55
N PHE A 12 -15.76 -2.68 -13.33
CA PHE A 12 -15.98 -2.77 -14.78
C PHE A 12 -16.49 -4.14 -15.24
N ASN A 13 -16.79 -5.04 -14.32
CA ASN A 13 -17.25 -6.41 -14.60
C ASN A 13 -16.30 -7.23 -15.50
N LEU A 14 -15.01 -6.88 -15.51
CA LEU A 14 -13.98 -7.59 -16.26
C LEU A 14 -13.46 -8.81 -15.49
N PRO A 15 -13.13 -9.93 -16.17
CA PRO A 15 -12.49 -11.07 -15.51
C PRO A 15 -11.19 -10.64 -14.79
N THR A 16 -10.96 -11.13 -13.57
CA THR A 16 -9.80 -10.75 -12.74
C THR A 16 -8.45 -10.96 -13.41
N TRP A 17 -8.32 -11.99 -14.25
CA TRP A 17 -7.08 -12.27 -14.97
C TRP A 17 -6.74 -11.22 -16.05
N ILE A 18 -7.76 -10.65 -16.72
CA ILE A 18 -7.58 -9.57 -17.70
C ILE A 18 -7.04 -8.32 -16.99
N GLY A 19 -7.62 -7.96 -15.84
CA GLY A 19 -7.15 -6.85 -15.05
C GLY A 19 -5.72 -7.03 -14.53
N SER A 20 -5.39 -8.23 -14.07
CA SER A 20 -4.03 -8.56 -13.65
C SER A 20 -3.04 -8.48 -14.80
N LEU A 21 -3.41 -8.95 -15.99
CA LEU A 21 -2.57 -8.89 -17.20
C LEU A 21 -2.33 -7.43 -17.64
N ALA A 22 -3.38 -6.61 -17.63
CA ALA A 22 -3.26 -5.18 -17.97
C ALA A 22 -2.26 -4.47 -17.05
N ILE A 23 -2.31 -4.74 -15.75
CA ILE A 23 -1.36 -4.20 -14.77
C ILE A 23 0.06 -4.69 -15.05
N VAL A 24 0.24 -5.96 -15.41
CA VAL A 24 1.57 -6.52 -15.75
C VAL A 24 2.17 -5.82 -16.96
N ILE A 25 1.39 -5.61 -18.02
CA ILE A 25 1.84 -4.91 -19.22
C ILE A 25 2.21 -3.46 -18.90
N LEU A 26 1.37 -2.77 -18.14
CA LEU A 26 1.63 -1.39 -17.72
C LEU A 26 2.89 -1.29 -16.86
N LEU A 27 3.09 -2.21 -15.91
CA LEU A 27 4.30 -2.30 -15.09
C LEU A 27 5.55 -2.53 -15.93
N PHE A 28 5.47 -3.43 -16.93
CA PHE A 28 6.60 -3.67 -17.82
C PHE A 28 7.02 -2.40 -18.54
N ILE A 29 6.07 -1.65 -19.11
CA ILE A 29 6.35 -0.39 -19.81
C ILE A 29 6.96 0.65 -18.85
N VAL A 30 6.36 0.84 -17.69
CA VAL A 30 6.76 1.93 -16.77
C VAL A 30 8.09 1.62 -16.07
N LEU A 31 8.36 0.36 -15.74
CA LEU A 31 9.64 -0.03 -15.14
C LEU A 31 10.84 0.05 -16.11
N LEU A 32 10.59 0.26 -17.38
CA LEU A 32 11.62 0.61 -18.39
C LEU A 32 11.86 2.15 -18.49
N LEU A 33 11.09 2.98 -17.77
CA LEU A 33 11.31 4.42 -17.70
C LEU A 33 12.45 4.76 -16.74
N ASN A 34 13.09 5.94 -16.96
CA ASN A 34 14.11 6.46 -16.05
C ASN A 34 13.51 6.78 -14.68
N PHE A 35 14.32 6.70 -13.62
CA PHE A 35 13.93 6.91 -12.24
C PHE A 35 13.11 8.19 -11.99
N ASN A 36 13.56 9.33 -12.53
CA ASN A 36 12.84 10.59 -12.35
C ASN A 36 11.43 10.56 -12.94
N ARG A 37 11.27 10.04 -14.17
CA ARG A 37 9.94 9.88 -14.78
C ARG A 37 9.05 8.91 -14.03
N LEU A 38 9.66 7.91 -13.41
CA LEU A 38 8.95 6.94 -12.59
C LEU A 38 8.41 7.61 -11.32
N ILE A 39 9.19 8.44 -10.63
CA ILE A 39 8.74 9.20 -9.46
C ILE A 39 7.62 10.18 -9.85
N ASP A 40 7.77 10.90 -10.95
CA ASP A 40 6.74 11.81 -11.44
C ASP A 40 5.42 11.09 -11.70
N PHE A 41 5.48 9.93 -12.34
CA PHE A 41 4.30 9.10 -12.61
C PHE A 41 3.64 8.61 -11.32
N LEU A 42 4.42 8.14 -10.34
CA LEU A 42 3.93 7.71 -9.03
C LEU A 42 3.28 8.89 -8.27
N GLY A 43 3.85 10.09 -8.40
CA GLY A 43 3.35 11.31 -7.77
C GLY A 43 1.96 11.74 -8.26
N ILE A 44 1.63 11.48 -9.51
CA ILE A 44 0.33 11.88 -10.11
C ILE A 44 -0.85 11.16 -9.45
N VAL A 45 -0.71 9.88 -9.10
CA VAL A 45 -1.81 9.07 -8.55
C VAL A 45 -2.17 9.46 -7.11
N THR A 46 -1.18 9.92 -6.34
CA THR A 46 -1.34 10.20 -4.90
C THR A 46 -2.38 11.29 -4.58
N PRO A 47 -2.44 12.45 -5.24
CA PRO A 47 -3.48 13.46 -4.99
C PRO A 47 -4.90 12.95 -5.21
N PHE A 48 -5.11 12.16 -6.27
CA PHE A 48 -6.42 11.57 -6.56
C PHE A 48 -6.84 10.60 -5.46
N LEU A 49 -5.91 9.79 -4.95
CA LEU A 49 -6.18 8.91 -3.82
C LEU A 49 -6.57 9.71 -2.58
N VAL A 50 -5.82 10.75 -2.23
CA VAL A 50 -6.08 11.59 -1.05
C VAL A 50 -7.47 12.21 -1.15
N ILE A 51 -7.82 12.79 -2.29
CA ILE A 51 -9.15 13.39 -2.53
C ILE A 51 -10.25 12.32 -2.42
N ALA A 52 -10.06 11.16 -3.05
CA ALA A 52 -11.04 10.07 -2.99
C ALA A 52 -11.27 9.57 -1.55
N VAL A 53 -10.21 9.42 -0.75
CA VAL A 53 -10.31 9.03 0.66
C VAL A 53 -11.11 10.07 1.46
N PHE A 54 -10.82 11.36 1.29
CA PHE A 54 -11.55 12.42 1.99
C PHE A 54 -13.04 12.44 1.63
N ILE A 55 -13.37 12.31 0.35
CA ILE A 55 -14.77 12.32 -0.11
C ILE A 55 -15.51 11.09 0.43
N ILE A 56 -14.97 9.89 0.20
CA ILE A 56 -15.66 8.64 0.53
C ILE A 56 -15.74 8.45 2.05
N ALA A 57 -14.63 8.55 2.74
CA ALA A 57 -14.62 8.37 4.19
C ALA A 57 -15.35 9.51 4.92
N GLY A 58 -15.18 10.76 4.47
CA GLY A 58 -15.89 11.91 5.04
C GLY A 58 -17.40 11.79 4.91
N TYR A 59 -17.90 11.41 3.73
CA TYR A 59 -19.33 11.17 3.52
C TYR A 59 -19.88 10.08 4.45
N ASN A 60 -19.18 8.95 4.56
CA ASN A 60 -19.61 7.82 5.40
C ASN A 60 -19.54 8.14 6.90
N ILE A 61 -18.60 8.98 7.33
CA ILE A 61 -18.53 9.46 8.73
C ILE A 61 -19.72 10.37 9.07
N ILE A 62 -20.12 11.23 8.11
CA ILE A 62 -21.25 12.15 8.31
C ILE A 62 -22.59 11.41 8.24
N ASN A 63 -22.68 10.36 7.41
CA ASN A 63 -23.88 9.55 7.21
C ASN A 63 -23.63 8.09 7.64
N PRO A 64 -23.42 7.81 8.93
CA PRO A 64 -23.13 6.46 9.38
C PRO A 64 -24.38 5.57 9.24
N THR A 65 -24.20 4.34 8.74
CA THR A 65 -25.30 3.34 8.70
C THR A 65 -25.54 2.71 10.07
N ILE A 66 -24.56 2.79 10.97
CA ILE A 66 -24.64 2.28 12.34
C ILE A 66 -24.04 3.34 13.26
N PRO A 67 -24.71 3.66 14.40
CA PRO A 67 -24.13 4.53 15.43
C PRO A 67 -22.80 3.97 15.93
N PHE A 68 -21.82 4.83 16.16
CA PHE A 68 -20.46 4.40 16.58
C PHE A 68 -20.45 3.62 17.91
N ASN A 69 -21.42 3.83 18.79
CA ASN A 69 -21.57 3.08 20.04
C ASN A 69 -22.02 1.62 19.83
N GLU A 70 -22.60 1.28 18.68
CA GLU A 70 -23.09 -0.07 18.36
C GLU A 70 -22.12 -0.85 17.46
N VAL A 71 -21.06 -0.22 16.97
CA VAL A 71 -20.07 -0.83 16.08
C VAL A 71 -19.49 -2.13 16.66
N SER A 72 -19.23 -2.15 17.98
CA SER A 72 -18.69 -3.33 18.66
C SER A 72 -19.58 -4.59 18.57
N GLN A 73 -20.90 -4.40 18.44
CA GLN A 73 -21.87 -5.51 18.32
C GLN A 73 -21.88 -6.13 16.91
N HIS A 74 -21.38 -5.39 15.91
CA HIS A 74 -21.35 -5.79 14.51
C HIS A 74 -19.97 -6.26 14.06
N ILE A 75 -18.96 -6.26 14.94
CA ILE A 75 -17.67 -6.84 14.69
C ILE A 75 -17.80 -8.36 14.77
N HIS A 76 -17.95 -9.00 13.61
CA HIS A 76 -17.89 -10.45 13.53
C HIS A 76 -16.41 -10.88 13.42
N PRO A 77 -15.98 -11.90 14.19
CA PRO A 77 -14.65 -12.45 14.01
C PRO A 77 -14.50 -12.95 12.57
N SER A 78 -13.70 -12.26 11.79
CA SER A 78 -13.39 -12.67 10.42
C SER A 78 -12.49 -13.92 10.46
N LYS A 79 -12.50 -14.72 9.37
CA LYS A 79 -11.56 -15.84 9.19
C LYS A 79 -10.09 -15.42 9.23
N THR A 80 -9.85 -14.10 9.15
CA THR A 80 -8.53 -13.45 9.19
C THR A 80 -8.21 -12.81 10.53
N GLN A 81 -9.01 -13.07 11.57
CA GLN A 81 -8.75 -12.51 12.89
C GLN A 81 -7.45 -13.10 13.45
N SER A 82 -6.51 -12.21 13.75
CA SER A 82 -5.26 -12.60 14.40
C SER A 82 -5.56 -13.16 15.80
N PRO A 83 -4.91 -14.25 16.23
CA PRO A 83 -5.02 -14.77 17.59
C PRO A 83 -4.32 -13.85 18.62
N HIS A 84 -3.69 -12.78 18.19
CA HIS A 84 -2.90 -11.88 19.02
C HIS A 84 -3.73 -10.71 19.56
N ALA A 85 -3.21 -10.06 20.61
CA ALA A 85 -3.79 -8.83 21.12
C ALA A 85 -3.74 -7.72 20.06
N TRP A 86 -4.77 -6.88 19.98
CA TRP A 86 -4.89 -5.78 19.01
C TRP A 86 -3.66 -4.86 18.95
N GLY A 87 -2.98 -4.66 20.11
CA GLY A 87 -1.77 -3.85 20.18
C GLY A 87 -0.60 -4.48 19.42
N TRP A 88 -0.47 -5.80 19.45
CA TRP A 88 0.54 -6.52 18.68
C TRP A 88 0.27 -6.43 17.17
N ASP A 89 -0.97 -6.56 16.78
CA ASP A 89 -1.38 -6.43 15.37
C ASP A 89 -1.11 -5.02 14.85
N ALA A 90 -1.33 -3.98 15.66
CA ALA A 90 -1.01 -2.61 15.31
C ALA A 90 0.50 -2.41 15.11
N ILE A 91 1.34 -2.98 15.98
CA ILE A 91 2.80 -2.95 15.85
C ILE A 91 3.24 -3.71 14.59
N LEU A 92 2.67 -4.90 14.36
CA LEU A 92 2.96 -5.71 13.18
C LEU A 92 2.57 -5.00 11.89
N TYR A 93 1.43 -4.30 11.89
CA TYR A 93 0.97 -3.47 10.76
C TYR A 93 1.97 -2.34 10.46
N GLY A 94 2.49 -1.66 11.49
CA GLY A 94 3.58 -0.69 11.36
C GLY A 94 4.83 -1.33 10.71
N GLY A 95 5.16 -2.56 11.11
CA GLY A 95 6.22 -3.36 10.50
C GLY A 95 5.96 -3.63 9.02
N ILE A 96 4.74 -4.02 8.65
CA ILE A 96 4.36 -4.25 7.24
C ILE A 96 4.57 -3.00 6.39
N ILE A 97 4.15 -1.84 6.88
CA ILE A 97 4.32 -0.56 6.16
C ILE A 97 5.79 -0.27 5.93
N ILE A 98 6.61 -0.35 6.99
CA ILE A 98 8.06 -0.10 6.88
C ILE A 98 8.73 -1.15 6.01
N GLY A 99 8.44 -2.44 6.19
CA GLY A 99 9.02 -3.52 5.40
C GLY A 99 8.78 -3.37 3.90
N ASN A 100 7.57 -2.97 3.51
CA ASN A 100 7.21 -2.75 2.11
C ASN A 100 7.82 -1.49 1.50
N SER A 101 7.93 -0.39 2.27
CA SER A 101 8.37 0.90 1.75
C SER A 101 9.86 1.17 1.94
N PHE A 102 10.54 0.46 2.83
CA PHE A 102 11.93 0.73 3.23
C PHE A 102 12.89 0.84 2.03
N SER A 103 12.86 -0.13 1.13
CA SER A 103 13.77 -0.18 -0.01
C SER A 103 13.59 1.02 -0.94
N PHE A 104 12.34 1.39 -1.23
CA PHE A 104 12.03 2.52 -2.11
C PHE A 104 12.35 3.86 -1.45
N LEU A 105 12.00 4.02 -0.17
CA LEU A 105 12.34 5.23 0.61
C LEU A 105 13.86 5.41 0.76
N THR A 106 14.62 4.32 0.83
CA THR A 106 16.09 4.39 0.88
C THR A 106 16.66 4.93 -0.43
N ILE A 107 16.12 4.52 -1.58
CA ILE A 107 16.54 5.05 -2.90
C ILE A 107 16.22 6.54 -3.00
N ILE A 108 14.96 6.93 -2.70
CA ILE A 108 14.55 8.34 -2.74
C ILE A 108 15.37 9.20 -1.78
N GLY A 109 15.61 8.70 -0.57
CA GLY A 109 16.41 9.41 0.44
C GLY A 109 17.88 9.54 0.06
N GLY A 110 18.42 8.53 -0.64
CA GLY A 110 19.80 8.53 -1.13
C GLY A 110 20.01 9.46 -2.34
N ASP A 111 18.99 9.62 -3.19
CA ASP A 111 19.00 10.51 -4.35
C ASP A 111 18.74 11.99 -3.97
N SER A 112 18.34 12.24 -2.72
CA SER A 112 18.05 13.59 -2.25
C SER A 112 19.31 14.39 -1.96
N GLU A 113 19.52 15.49 -2.68
CA GLU A 113 20.64 16.43 -2.45
C GLU A 113 20.60 17.08 -1.07
N ASN A 114 19.42 17.23 -0.46
CA ASN A 114 19.24 17.91 0.82
C ASN A 114 18.59 17.03 1.89
N HIS A 115 19.42 16.48 2.77
CA HIS A 115 18.98 15.65 3.88
C HIS A 115 17.95 16.30 4.83
N LYS A 116 17.94 17.65 4.95
CA LYS A 116 16.94 18.35 5.79
C LYS A 116 15.56 18.30 5.12
N ILE A 117 15.52 18.46 3.79
CA ILE A 117 14.28 18.36 2.99
C ILE A 117 13.76 16.92 3.05
N ALA A 118 14.62 15.92 2.81
CA ALA A 118 14.25 14.51 2.88
C ALA A 118 13.67 14.13 4.26
N ARG A 119 14.31 14.58 5.35
CA ARG A 119 13.82 14.33 6.70
C ARG A 119 12.46 14.98 7.00
N ARG A 120 12.26 16.24 6.58
CA ARG A 120 10.99 16.93 6.73
C ARG A 120 9.89 16.25 5.89
N GLY A 121 10.20 15.89 4.65
CA GLY A 121 9.30 15.16 3.77
C GLY A 121 8.86 13.83 4.36
N ALA A 122 9.79 13.05 4.91
CA ALA A 122 9.46 11.80 5.57
C ALA A 122 8.55 11.99 6.81
N PHE A 123 8.81 13.02 7.62
CA PHE A 123 7.98 13.32 8.80
C PHE A 123 6.56 13.74 8.40
N TYR A 124 6.43 14.71 7.51
CA TYR A 124 5.12 15.19 7.07
C TYR A 124 4.37 14.14 6.25
N GLY A 125 5.07 13.37 5.41
CA GLY A 125 4.48 12.26 4.67
C GLY A 125 3.91 11.19 5.59
N GLY A 126 4.66 10.80 6.63
CA GLY A 126 4.18 9.86 7.64
C GLY A 126 2.98 10.38 8.43
N LEU A 127 2.97 11.68 8.78
CA LEU A 127 1.87 12.32 9.49
C LEU A 127 0.59 12.36 8.63
N VAL A 128 0.70 12.79 7.38
CA VAL A 128 -0.43 12.80 6.43
C VAL A 128 -0.97 11.39 6.21
N PHE A 129 -0.07 10.41 6.02
CA PHE A 129 -0.48 9.01 5.89
C PHE A 129 -1.26 8.52 7.12
N SER A 130 -0.80 8.83 8.33
CA SER A 130 -1.47 8.42 9.57
C SER A 130 -2.85 9.05 9.70
N ILE A 131 -3.01 10.33 9.35
CA ILE A 131 -4.29 11.03 9.35
C ILE A 131 -5.25 10.39 8.33
N LEU A 132 -4.79 10.13 7.10
CA LEU A 132 -5.60 9.49 6.07
C LEU A 132 -6.05 8.09 6.48
N LEU A 133 -5.16 7.33 7.13
CA LEU A 133 -5.48 6.01 7.65
C LEU A 133 -6.57 6.07 8.71
N LEU A 134 -6.47 7.00 9.67
CA LEU A 134 -7.49 7.19 10.71
C LEU A 134 -8.85 7.58 10.13
N ILE A 135 -8.89 8.52 9.19
CA ILE A 135 -10.12 8.94 8.51
C ILE A 135 -10.73 7.75 7.75
N MET A 136 -9.91 6.95 7.06
CA MET A 136 -10.39 5.79 6.32
C MET A 136 -10.95 4.71 7.23
N ILE A 137 -10.28 4.41 8.35
CA ILE A 137 -10.77 3.47 9.35
C ILE A 137 -12.10 3.95 9.93
N ALA A 138 -12.22 5.23 10.28
CA ALA A 138 -13.47 5.79 10.80
C ALA A 138 -14.61 5.64 9.78
N GLY A 139 -14.36 5.91 8.49
CA GLY A 139 -15.35 5.71 7.42
C GLY A 139 -15.78 4.25 7.25
N LEU A 140 -14.84 3.31 7.36
CA LEU A 140 -15.12 1.88 7.31
C LEU A 140 -15.92 1.41 8.52
N LEU A 141 -15.61 1.89 9.73
CA LEU A 141 -16.34 1.56 10.94
C LEU A 141 -17.77 2.10 10.90
N ALA A 142 -18.00 3.28 10.33
CA ALA A 142 -19.33 3.84 10.12
C ALA A 142 -20.24 2.96 9.24
N ASN A 143 -19.66 2.10 8.40
CA ASN A 143 -20.34 1.19 7.47
C ASN A 143 -19.91 -0.28 7.62
N ILE A 144 -19.54 -0.71 8.82
CA ILE A 144 -18.94 -2.03 9.08
C ILE A 144 -19.82 -3.20 8.62
N LYS A 145 -21.13 -3.04 8.68
CA LYS A 145 -22.09 -4.08 8.28
C LYS A 145 -21.95 -4.47 6.81
N ASN A 146 -21.76 -3.48 5.93
CA ASN A 146 -21.59 -3.69 4.50
C ASN A 146 -20.12 -3.97 4.16
N ALA A 147 -19.18 -3.34 4.86
CA ALA A 147 -17.76 -3.47 4.63
C ALA A 147 -17.24 -4.91 4.80
N ASN A 148 -17.82 -5.69 5.71
CA ASN A 148 -17.42 -7.08 5.97
C ASN A 148 -17.84 -8.09 4.89
N SER A 149 -18.67 -7.69 3.94
CA SER A 149 -19.24 -8.59 2.91
C SER A 149 -18.43 -8.68 1.61
N VAL A 150 -17.41 -7.84 1.43
CA VAL A 150 -16.69 -7.69 0.15
C VAL A 150 -15.17 -7.70 0.33
N ASP A 151 -14.46 -8.08 -0.76
CA ASP A 151 -12.98 -8.10 -0.78
C ASP A 151 -12.35 -6.71 -0.71
N ILE A 152 -13.05 -5.70 -1.24
CA ILE A 152 -12.59 -4.29 -1.27
C ILE A 152 -13.67 -3.37 -0.71
N PRO A 153 -13.70 -3.19 0.63
CA PRO A 153 -14.73 -2.39 1.30
C PRO A 153 -14.82 -0.95 0.82
N THR A 154 -13.69 -0.31 0.53
CA THR A 154 -13.64 1.08 0.07
C THR A 154 -14.37 1.32 -1.26
N LEU A 155 -14.35 0.31 -2.12
CA LEU A 155 -15.05 0.39 -3.40
C LEU A 155 -16.57 0.26 -3.22
N LEU A 156 -17.01 -0.59 -2.27
CA LEU A 156 -18.41 -0.69 -1.91
C LEU A 156 -18.92 0.65 -1.36
N LEU A 157 -18.18 1.26 -0.42
CA LEU A 157 -18.55 2.55 0.14
C LEU A 157 -18.68 3.65 -0.91
N ALA A 158 -17.83 3.63 -1.95
CA ALA A 158 -17.93 4.56 -3.07
C ALA A 158 -19.19 4.31 -3.92
N ASN A 159 -19.53 3.05 -4.20
CA ASN A 159 -20.71 2.66 -4.95
C ASN A 159 -22.01 3.00 -4.21
N ASP A 160 -22.03 2.85 -2.89
CA ASP A 160 -23.19 3.17 -2.05
C ASP A 160 -23.52 4.66 -2.07
N ILE A 161 -22.53 5.53 -2.29
CA ILE A 161 -22.74 6.98 -2.45
C ILE A 161 -23.30 7.27 -3.85
N HIS A 162 -22.62 6.81 -4.89
CA HIS A 162 -23.03 6.97 -6.27
C HIS A 162 -22.27 6.02 -7.21
N PRO A 163 -22.90 5.35 -8.19
CA PRO A 163 -22.23 4.41 -9.10
C PRO A 163 -21.03 5.02 -9.84
N TRP A 164 -21.09 6.30 -10.20
CA TRP A 164 -19.98 7.00 -10.84
C TRP A 164 -18.74 7.12 -9.92
N LEU A 165 -18.96 7.36 -8.62
CA LEU A 165 -17.88 7.35 -7.61
C LEU A 165 -17.23 5.97 -7.48
N GLY A 166 -18.00 4.91 -7.61
CA GLY A 166 -17.49 3.54 -7.66
C GLY A 166 -16.55 3.30 -8.84
N ILE A 167 -16.92 3.77 -10.04
CA ILE A 167 -16.07 3.68 -11.23
C ILE A 167 -14.77 4.49 -11.05
N LEU A 168 -14.88 5.72 -10.56
CA LEU A 168 -13.72 6.57 -10.26
C LEU A 168 -12.80 5.91 -9.24
N MET A 169 -13.38 5.37 -8.15
CA MET A 169 -12.62 4.69 -7.11
C MET A 169 -11.94 3.42 -7.62
N SER A 170 -12.57 2.66 -8.51
CA SER A 170 -11.95 1.52 -9.17
C SER A 170 -10.71 1.93 -9.96
N ALA A 171 -10.77 3.02 -10.71
CA ALA A 171 -9.63 3.55 -11.45
C ALA A 171 -8.50 4.02 -10.52
N VAL A 172 -8.84 4.73 -9.44
CA VAL A 172 -7.87 5.15 -8.40
C VAL A 172 -7.22 3.94 -7.74
N MET A 173 -8.00 2.90 -7.39
CA MET A 173 -7.48 1.67 -6.79
C MET A 173 -6.49 0.94 -7.71
N VAL A 174 -6.79 0.85 -9.00
CA VAL A 174 -5.84 0.28 -9.99
C VAL A 174 -4.54 1.09 -9.99
N GLY A 175 -4.62 2.42 -9.98
CA GLY A 175 -3.45 3.30 -9.90
C GLY A 175 -2.64 3.09 -8.62
N VAL A 176 -3.29 2.96 -7.47
CA VAL A 176 -2.63 2.70 -6.16
C VAL A 176 -1.92 1.35 -6.14
N ILE A 177 -2.58 0.30 -6.64
CA ILE A 177 -1.99 -1.04 -6.71
C ILE A 177 -0.80 -1.04 -7.67
N PHE A 178 -0.94 -0.36 -8.79
CA PHE A 178 0.14 -0.15 -9.73
C PHE A 178 1.33 0.56 -9.06
N ASN A 179 1.12 1.69 -8.36
CA ASN A 179 2.15 2.41 -7.61
C ASN A 179 2.87 1.49 -6.61
N SER A 180 2.11 0.70 -5.84
CA SER A 180 2.65 -0.24 -4.86
C SER A 180 3.54 -1.30 -5.54
N CYS A 181 3.11 -1.85 -6.66
CA CYS A 181 3.91 -2.82 -7.42
C CYS A 181 5.21 -2.20 -7.93
N VAL A 182 5.18 -0.98 -8.46
CA VAL A 182 6.38 -0.26 -8.90
C VAL A 182 7.33 -0.05 -7.72
N GLY A 183 6.82 0.44 -6.59
CA GLY A 183 7.61 0.70 -5.38
C GLY A 183 8.30 -0.53 -4.79
N MET A 184 7.77 -1.73 -5.06
CA MET A 184 8.38 -3.00 -4.62
C MET A 184 9.33 -3.59 -5.67
N ILE A 185 8.93 -3.61 -6.95
CA ILE A 185 9.68 -4.27 -8.01
C ILE A 185 10.92 -3.44 -8.39
N TYR A 186 10.81 -2.13 -8.49
CA TYR A 186 11.92 -1.27 -8.91
C TYR A 186 13.16 -1.38 -7.99
N PRO A 187 13.04 -1.29 -6.65
CA PRO A 187 14.19 -1.47 -5.77
C PRO A 187 14.81 -2.87 -5.86
N PHE A 188 13.98 -3.90 -6.05
CA PHE A 188 14.46 -5.26 -6.27
C PHE A 188 15.32 -5.35 -7.53
N LEU A 189 14.84 -4.84 -8.65
CA LEU A 189 15.58 -4.89 -9.92
C LEU A 189 16.90 -4.13 -9.84
N THR A 190 16.89 -2.91 -9.30
CA THR A 190 18.09 -2.06 -9.20
C THR A 190 19.11 -2.57 -8.18
N ARG A 191 18.69 -3.44 -7.26
CA ARG A 191 19.60 -4.10 -6.32
C ARG A 191 20.47 -5.17 -6.99
N PHE A 192 19.93 -5.88 -7.99
CA PHE A 192 20.58 -7.03 -8.61
C PHE A 192 21.15 -6.76 -10.00
N SER A 193 20.78 -5.63 -10.61
CA SER A 193 21.26 -5.29 -11.96
C SER A 193 21.20 -3.78 -12.21
N GLU A 194 22.10 -3.32 -13.07
CA GLU A 194 22.08 -1.94 -13.57
C GLU A 194 20.89 -1.72 -14.50
N PHE A 195 20.34 -0.52 -14.48
CA PHE A 195 19.18 -0.12 -15.26
C PHE A 195 19.38 -0.37 -16.76
N ARG A 196 18.37 -0.93 -17.41
CA ARG A 196 18.35 -1.26 -18.86
C ARG A 196 19.38 -2.26 -19.35
N THR A 197 20.08 -2.95 -18.50
CA THR A 197 20.91 -4.08 -18.93
C THR A 197 20.05 -5.27 -19.36
N PRO A 198 20.55 -6.20 -20.19
CA PRO A 198 19.80 -7.43 -20.51
C PRO A 198 19.40 -8.22 -19.26
N ARG A 199 20.26 -8.21 -18.22
CA ARG A 199 19.96 -8.83 -16.92
C ARG A 199 18.78 -8.14 -16.22
N TYR A 200 18.69 -6.80 -16.26
CA TYR A 200 17.55 -6.06 -15.71
C TYR A 200 16.24 -6.48 -16.39
N VAL A 201 16.21 -6.55 -17.71
CA VAL A 201 15.01 -6.94 -18.47
C VAL A 201 14.60 -8.38 -18.18
N ILE A 202 15.55 -9.31 -18.09
CA ILE A 202 15.26 -10.71 -17.73
C ILE A 202 14.68 -10.79 -16.32
N LEU A 203 15.30 -10.14 -15.34
CA LEU A 203 14.80 -10.09 -13.96
C LEU A 203 13.39 -9.46 -13.89
N LEU A 204 13.15 -8.40 -14.66
CA LEU A 204 11.83 -7.76 -14.76
C LEU A 204 10.79 -8.75 -15.29
N ILE A 205 11.05 -9.43 -16.40
CA ILE A 205 10.15 -10.41 -17.01
C ILE A 205 9.86 -11.55 -16.01
N VAL A 206 10.89 -12.11 -15.39
CA VAL A 206 10.75 -13.20 -14.42
C VAL A 206 9.93 -12.76 -13.21
N SER A 207 10.21 -11.56 -12.66
CA SER A 207 9.46 -11.01 -11.51
C SER A 207 7.99 -10.78 -11.85
N LEU A 208 7.70 -10.23 -13.03
CA LEU A 208 6.33 -9.99 -13.47
C LEU A 208 5.58 -11.30 -13.76
N ALA A 209 6.26 -12.29 -14.37
CA ALA A 209 5.69 -13.62 -14.63
C ALA A 209 5.34 -14.34 -13.32
N LEU A 210 6.25 -14.34 -12.34
CA LEU A 210 6.01 -14.89 -11.01
C LEU A 210 4.85 -14.17 -10.29
N ALA A 211 4.84 -12.84 -10.32
CA ALA A 211 3.77 -12.06 -9.71
C ALA A 211 2.41 -12.29 -10.39
N PHE A 212 2.39 -12.51 -11.71
CA PHE A 212 1.19 -12.89 -12.44
C PHE A 212 0.74 -14.30 -12.07
N ALA A 213 1.64 -15.28 -12.02
CA ALA A 213 1.33 -16.64 -11.59
C ALA A 213 0.75 -16.66 -10.16
N LEU A 214 1.35 -15.92 -9.21
CA LEU A 214 0.85 -15.78 -7.85
C LEU A 214 -0.50 -15.04 -7.78
N SER A 215 -0.88 -14.28 -8.80
CA SER A 215 -2.19 -13.62 -8.83
C SER A 215 -3.38 -14.58 -8.93
N PHE A 216 -3.16 -15.85 -9.29
CA PHE A 216 -4.19 -16.89 -9.29
C PHE A 216 -4.45 -17.51 -7.90
N VAL A 217 -3.54 -17.31 -6.94
CA VAL A 217 -3.72 -17.74 -5.54
C VAL A 217 -4.74 -16.84 -4.84
N GLY A 218 -5.52 -17.35 -3.89
CA GLY A 218 -6.51 -16.59 -3.13
C GLY A 218 -5.93 -15.32 -2.49
N PHE A 219 -6.61 -14.17 -2.65
CA PHE A 219 -6.14 -12.90 -2.09
C PHE A 219 -6.01 -12.96 -0.56
N ALA A 220 -7.01 -13.51 0.12
CA ALA A 220 -7.01 -13.67 1.57
C ALA A 220 -5.90 -14.63 2.04
N ASP A 221 -5.66 -15.73 1.33
CA ASP A 221 -4.63 -16.70 1.68
C ASP A 221 -3.23 -16.10 1.56
N LEU A 222 -2.98 -15.32 0.49
CA LEU A 222 -1.72 -14.60 0.32
C LEU A 222 -1.49 -13.56 1.42
N ILE A 223 -2.53 -12.79 1.79
CA ILE A 223 -2.43 -11.81 2.88
C ILE A 223 -2.09 -12.50 4.19
N ASN A 224 -2.82 -13.55 4.54
CA ASN A 224 -2.63 -14.26 5.80
C ASN A 224 -1.24 -14.89 5.95
N PHE A 225 -0.61 -15.28 4.86
CA PHE A 225 0.72 -15.88 4.87
C PHE A 225 1.85 -14.83 4.75
N VAL A 226 1.73 -13.94 3.78
CA VAL A 226 2.85 -13.02 3.42
C VAL A 226 2.93 -11.82 4.38
N PHE A 227 1.79 -11.27 4.81
CA PHE A 227 1.79 -10.06 5.64
C PHE A 227 2.47 -10.24 6.99
N PRO A 228 2.25 -11.31 7.77
CA PRO A 228 2.99 -11.53 9.01
C PRO A 228 4.51 -11.60 8.78
N ILE A 229 4.96 -12.29 7.74
CA ILE A 229 6.38 -12.42 7.41
C ILE A 229 7.00 -11.04 7.14
N VAL A 230 6.37 -10.26 6.26
CA VAL A 230 6.82 -8.90 5.95
C VAL A 230 6.77 -8.00 7.18
N GLY A 231 5.76 -8.16 8.04
CA GLY A 231 5.62 -7.44 9.30
C GLY A 231 6.80 -7.69 10.25
N TYR A 232 7.18 -8.95 10.46
CA TYR A 232 8.33 -9.29 11.29
C TYR A 232 9.65 -8.77 10.71
N ILE A 233 9.84 -8.87 9.39
CA ILE A 233 11.02 -8.29 8.72
C ILE A 233 11.05 -6.78 8.92
N GLY A 234 9.93 -6.09 8.76
CA GLY A 234 9.83 -4.66 8.99
C GLY A 234 10.10 -4.26 10.43
N LEU A 235 9.61 -5.00 11.42
CA LEU A 235 9.93 -4.78 12.83
C LEU A 235 11.43 -4.95 13.11
N PHE A 236 12.06 -5.96 12.52
CA PHE A 236 13.52 -6.12 12.61
C PHE A 236 14.26 -4.90 12.04
N ILE A 237 13.82 -4.38 10.89
CA ILE A 237 14.39 -3.17 10.29
C ILE A 237 14.22 -1.96 11.22
N ILE A 238 13.04 -1.77 11.82
CA ILE A 238 12.77 -0.67 12.76
C ILE A 238 13.74 -0.75 13.95
N VAL A 239 13.88 -1.92 14.55
CA VAL A 239 14.79 -2.12 15.69
C VAL A 239 16.24 -1.85 15.29
N ALA A 240 16.69 -2.36 14.14
CA ALA A 240 18.05 -2.12 13.64
C ALA A 240 18.33 -0.62 13.41
N LEU A 241 17.36 0.11 12.84
CA LEU A 241 17.47 1.56 12.62
C LEU A 241 17.52 2.34 13.94
N LEU A 242 16.69 1.96 14.93
CA LEU A 242 16.68 2.59 16.25
C LEU A 242 18.00 2.36 16.99
N VAL A 243 18.51 1.14 16.98
CA VAL A 243 19.82 0.81 17.60
C VAL A 243 20.93 1.63 16.94
N ARG A 244 20.97 1.69 15.62
CA ARG A 244 21.97 2.49 14.89
C ARG A 244 21.86 3.97 15.20
N TRP A 245 20.64 4.50 15.28
CA TRP A 245 20.42 5.91 15.61
C TRP A 245 20.91 6.25 17.03
N ILE A 246 20.60 5.41 18.02
CA ILE A 246 21.06 5.57 19.41
C ILE A 246 22.59 5.50 19.48
N TYR A 247 23.20 4.54 18.79
CA TYR A 247 24.65 4.38 18.74
C TYR A 247 25.34 5.63 18.18
N ASN A 248 24.87 6.13 17.03
CA ASN A 248 25.44 7.31 16.39
C ASN A 248 25.28 8.57 17.26
N LYS A 249 24.15 8.73 17.94
CA LYS A 249 23.90 9.85 18.86
C LYS A 249 24.87 9.84 20.06
N ASN A 250 25.19 8.68 20.58
CA ASN A 250 26.11 8.53 21.69
C ASN A 250 27.58 8.75 21.25
N THR A 251 27.93 8.34 20.04
CA THR A 251 29.27 8.53 19.50
C THR A 251 29.53 10.01 19.19
N SER A 252 28.55 10.72 18.64
CA SER A 252 28.67 12.18 18.39
C SER A 252 28.81 13.00 19.69
N LYS A 253 28.24 12.54 20.80
CA LYS A 253 28.40 13.18 22.11
C LYS A 253 29.79 12.93 22.77
N LYS A 254 30.51 11.89 22.35
CA LYS A 254 31.85 11.60 22.85
C LYS A 254 32.98 12.35 22.13
N LEU A 255 32.65 12.95 20.95
CA LEU A 255 33.60 13.68 20.12
C LEU A 255 33.47 15.21 20.25
N MET A 256 32.52 15.70 21.07
CA MET A 256 32.39 17.08 21.55
C MET A 256 32.87 17.17 23.02
#